data_483aedefc1c445427f7e2d4ccad0fe74
#
_entry.id   483aedefc1c445427f7e2d4ccad0fe74
#
_cell.length_a   1.000
_cell.length_b   1.000
_cell.length_c   1.000
_cell.angle_alpha   90.00
_cell.angle_beta   90.00
_cell.angle_gamma   90.00
#
_symmetry.space_group_name_H-M   'P 1'
#
loop_
_entity.id
_entity.type
_entity.pdbx_description
1 polymer ?
#
loop_
_entity_poly.entity_id
_entity_poly.type
_entity_poly.pdbx_seq_one_letter_code
_entity_poly.pdbx_strand_id
1 'polypeptide(L)'
;MNYPIMVNLNCKEITIIGGGKIAYRKAKNFIDFGYKVKVISLDFDERFKDIENKTELIRDEYKEEYIENSFIVVAATNNRDVNKSIGMYCAEKNKLANVVDDPTLSSYIVPATIKRGDLIIGVSTSGKSPSLASKIKKDLERVYDDSYEEYIQLLGELRCKILKKYDDPVRKKQL
;
A
#
# COMPACT_ATOMS: atom_id res chain seq x y z
N MET A 1 -14.65 10.05 8.35
CA MET A 1 -14.72 8.57 8.53
C MET A 1 -14.08 7.94 7.31
N ASN A 2 -13.19 6.95 7.49
CA ASN A 2 -12.54 6.28 6.35
C ASN A 2 -13.43 5.15 5.82
N TYR A 3 -13.53 5.05 4.48
CA TYR A 3 -14.23 3.97 3.80
C TYR A 3 -13.20 2.96 3.26
N PRO A 4 -13.32 1.66 3.57
CA PRO A 4 -12.35 0.66 3.10
C PRO A 4 -12.58 0.32 1.63
N ILE A 5 -11.53 0.45 0.84
CA ILE A 5 -11.48 0.03 -0.57
C ILE A 5 -10.18 -0.71 -0.86
N MET A 6 -10.22 -1.61 -1.82
CA MET A 6 -9.02 -2.21 -2.41
C MET A 6 -8.72 -1.51 -3.74
N VAL A 7 -7.50 -0.99 -3.88
CA VAL A 7 -7.09 -0.22 -5.05
C VAL A 7 -6.16 -1.06 -5.92
N ASN A 8 -6.48 -1.19 -7.19
CA ASN A 8 -5.57 -1.79 -8.16
C ASN A 8 -4.52 -0.76 -8.60
N LEU A 9 -3.27 -1.03 -8.28
CA LEU A 9 -2.13 -0.17 -8.60
C LEU A 9 -1.32 -0.65 -9.82
N ASN A 10 -1.82 -1.62 -10.59
CA ASN A 10 -1.17 -2.04 -11.82
C ASN A 10 -1.06 -0.85 -12.79
N CYS A 11 0.14 -0.67 -13.36
CA CYS A 11 0.46 0.46 -14.25
C CYS A 11 0.28 1.85 -13.62
N LYS A 12 0.24 1.95 -12.29
CA LYS A 12 0.20 3.23 -11.56
C LYS A 12 1.55 3.56 -10.97
N GLU A 13 1.95 4.81 -11.13
CA GLU A 13 3.18 5.31 -10.52
C GLU A 13 2.97 5.57 -9.02
N ILE A 14 3.90 5.09 -8.21
CA ILE A 14 3.95 5.27 -6.76
C ILE A 14 5.25 5.99 -6.44
N THR A 15 5.15 7.18 -5.86
CA THR A 15 6.32 7.99 -5.54
C THR A 15 6.38 8.29 -4.05
N ILE A 16 7.58 8.15 -3.50
CA ILE A 16 7.89 8.43 -2.10
C ILE A 16 8.93 9.54 -2.06
N ILE A 17 8.63 10.61 -1.34
CA ILE A 17 9.56 11.71 -1.11
C ILE A 17 10.13 11.58 0.30
N GLY A 18 11.46 11.41 0.36
CA GLY A 18 12.22 11.08 1.57
C GLY A 18 12.85 9.70 1.51
N GLY A 19 14.04 9.55 2.12
CA GLY A 19 14.86 8.32 2.08
C GLY A 19 15.12 7.71 3.46
N GLY A 20 14.45 8.18 4.51
CA GLY A 20 14.65 7.71 5.88
C GLY A 20 13.94 6.38 6.20
N LYS A 21 14.02 5.98 7.48
CA LYS A 21 13.41 4.73 8.01
C LYS A 21 11.93 4.60 7.72
N ILE A 22 11.18 5.71 7.77
CA ILE A 22 9.73 5.71 7.51
C ILE A 22 9.47 5.49 6.01
N ALA A 23 10.21 6.20 5.15
CA ALA A 23 10.14 6.05 3.70
C ALA A 23 10.45 4.61 3.27
N TYR A 24 11.53 4.00 3.80
CA TYR A 24 11.86 2.61 3.56
C TYR A 24 10.69 1.66 3.91
N ARG A 25 10.11 1.81 5.11
CA ARG A 25 8.96 0.97 5.53
C ARG A 25 7.77 1.12 4.59
N LYS A 26 7.51 2.35 4.10
CA LYS A 26 6.44 2.61 3.14
C LYS A 26 6.75 1.99 1.77
N ALA A 27 7.99 2.12 1.28
CA ALA A 27 8.44 1.49 0.05
C ALA A 27 8.30 -0.04 0.12
N LYS A 28 8.80 -0.64 1.21
CA LYS A 28 8.71 -2.08 1.43
C LYS A 28 7.27 -2.58 1.42
N ASN A 29 6.33 -1.86 2.01
CA ASN A 29 4.92 -2.24 1.98
C ASN A 29 4.39 -2.39 0.55
N PHE A 30 4.67 -1.44 -0.36
CA PHE A 30 4.25 -1.55 -1.76
C PHE A 30 4.95 -2.70 -2.49
N ILE A 31 6.25 -2.90 -2.21
CA ILE A 31 7.06 -3.97 -2.80
C ILE A 31 6.56 -5.35 -2.39
N ASP A 32 6.13 -5.53 -1.13
CA ASP A 32 5.57 -6.79 -0.62
C ASP A 32 4.24 -7.14 -1.31
N PHE A 33 3.56 -6.15 -1.88
CA PHE A 33 2.41 -6.32 -2.76
C PHE A 33 2.76 -6.48 -4.25
N GLY A 34 4.05 -6.45 -4.61
CA GLY A 34 4.53 -6.68 -5.98
C GLY A 34 4.70 -5.41 -6.81
N TYR A 35 4.53 -4.23 -6.23
CA TYR A 35 4.66 -2.96 -6.95
C TYR A 35 6.09 -2.43 -6.91
N LYS A 36 6.48 -1.73 -7.98
CA LYS A 36 7.70 -0.91 -8.01
C LYS A 36 7.39 0.46 -7.44
N VAL A 37 8.39 1.10 -6.84
CA VAL A 37 8.26 2.45 -6.29
C VAL A 37 9.43 3.33 -6.74
N LYS A 38 9.13 4.60 -6.96
CA LYS A 38 10.11 5.66 -7.18
C LYS A 38 10.34 6.39 -5.85
N VAL A 39 11.59 6.59 -5.47
CA VAL A 39 11.94 7.24 -4.19
C VAL A 39 12.92 8.36 -4.45
N ILE A 40 12.57 9.57 -4.04
CA ILE A 40 13.38 10.77 -4.21
C ILE A 40 13.87 11.26 -2.84
N SER A 41 15.17 11.40 -2.69
CA SER A 41 15.78 11.92 -1.45
C SER A 41 17.24 12.31 -1.68
N LEU A 42 17.77 13.23 -0.88
CA LEU A 42 19.18 13.55 -0.86
C LEU A 42 20.02 12.38 -0.33
N ASP A 43 19.49 11.67 0.67
CA ASP A 43 20.14 10.51 1.29
C ASP A 43 19.15 9.39 1.53
N PHE A 44 19.68 8.15 1.52
CA PHE A 44 18.90 6.94 1.71
C PHE A 44 19.41 6.14 2.91
N ASP A 45 18.47 5.62 3.70
CA ASP A 45 18.75 4.63 4.73
C ASP A 45 19.40 3.38 4.09
N GLU A 46 20.39 2.79 4.76
CA GLU A 46 21.17 1.66 4.23
C GLU A 46 20.31 0.46 3.77
N ARG A 47 19.13 0.27 4.39
CA ARG A 47 18.20 -0.80 4.07
C ARG A 47 17.58 -0.67 2.67
N PHE A 48 17.66 0.49 2.02
CA PHE A 48 17.21 0.60 0.63
C PHE A 48 18.00 -0.30 -0.32
N LYS A 49 19.23 -0.70 0.05
CA LYS A 49 20.03 -1.69 -0.70
C LYS A 49 19.29 -3.04 -0.82
N ASP A 50 18.50 -3.44 0.20
CA ASP A 50 17.78 -4.71 0.21
C ASP A 50 16.62 -4.75 -0.81
N ILE A 51 16.19 -3.59 -1.29
CA ILE A 51 15.06 -3.43 -2.19
C ILE A 51 15.38 -2.67 -3.48
N GLU A 52 16.67 -2.48 -3.75
CA GLU A 52 17.16 -1.67 -4.88
C GLU A 52 16.62 -2.16 -6.24
N ASN A 53 16.49 -3.49 -6.43
CA ASN A 53 15.99 -4.09 -7.65
C ASN A 53 14.49 -3.82 -7.94
N LYS A 54 13.75 -3.33 -6.95
CA LYS A 54 12.31 -3.00 -7.04
C LYS A 54 12.02 -1.53 -6.80
N THR A 55 13.09 -0.71 -6.67
CA THR A 55 13.00 0.73 -6.43
C THR A 55 13.80 1.51 -7.46
N GLU A 56 13.24 2.61 -7.92
CA GLU A 56 13.96 3.64 -8.64
C GLU A 56 14.40 4.70 -7.63
N LEU A 57 15.68 4.73 -7.28
CA LEU A 57 16.24 5.68 -6.31
C LEU A 57 16.80 6.89 -7.05
N ILE A 58 16.23 8.06 -6.79
CA ILE A 58 16.67 9.34 -7.36
C ILE A 58 17.28 10.19 -6.24
N ARG A 59 18.56 10.51 -6.35
CA ARG A 59 19.26 11.36 -5.38
C ARG A 59 19.12 12.83 -5.79
N ASP A 60 18.03 13.46 -5.34
CA ASP A 60 17.75 14.87 -5.59
C ASP A 60 16.87 15.45 -4.48
N GLU A 61 16.74 16.77 -4.47
CA GLU A 61 15.72 17.48 -3.69
C GLU A 61 14.33 17.27 -4.30
N TYR A 62 13.30 17.45 -3.46
CA TYR A 62 11.91 17.39 -3.95
C TYR A 62 11.63 18.50 -4.97
N LYS A 63 11.01 18.11 -6.08
CA LYS A 63 10.43 18.97 -7.10
C LYS A 63 9.06 18.42 -7.50
N GLU A 64 8.11 19.30 -7.83
CA GLU A 64 6.75 18.88 -8.21
C GLU A 64 6.73 17.96 -9.44
N GLU A 65 7.68 18.12 -10.37
CA GLU A 65 7.83 17.29 -11.56
C GLU A 65 7.99 15.79 -11.24
N TYR A 66 8.58 15.44 -10.07
CA TYR A 66 8.74 14.05 -9.65
C TYR A 66 7.44 13.35 -9.31
N ILE A 67 6.40 14.10 -8.96
CA ILE A 67 5.10 13.56 -8.56
C ILE A 67 3.98 13.87 -9.55
N GLU A 68 4.28 14.56 -10.65
CA GLU A 68 3.28 14.97 -11.64
C GLU A 68 2.47 13.79 -12.20
N ASN A 69 3.14 12.68 -12.52
CA ASN A 69 2.50 11.48 -13.08
C ASN A 69 2.10 10.45 -12.01
N SER A 70 2.40 10.72 -10.74
CA SER A 70 2.14 9.79 -9.66
C SER A 70 0.65 9.68 -9.35
N PHE A 71 0.19 8.44 -9.17
CA PHE A 71 -1.16 8.14 -8.66
C PHE A 71 -1.19 8.15 -7.13
N ILE A 72 -0.13 7.61 -6.50
CA ILE A 72 0.07 7.65 -5.05
C ILE A 72 1.36 8.38 -4.75
N VAL A 73 1.30 9.30 -3.78
CA VAL A 73 2.45 10.03 -3.25
C VAL A 73 2.55 9.81 -1.75
N VAL A 74 3.75 9.52 -1.27
CA VAL A 74 4.05 9.47 0.17
C VAL A 74 5.05 10.56 0.49
N ALA A 75 4.65 11.52 1.33
CA ALA A 75 5.54 12.55 1.87
C ALA A 75 6.12 12.07 3.20
N ALA A 76 7.41 11.72 3.22
CA ALA A 76 8.10 11.13 4.35
C ALA A 76 9.49 11.75 4.57
N THR A 77 9.61 13.06 4.35
CA THR A 77 10.83 13.81 4.62
C THR A 77 10.89 14.23 6.10
N ASN A 78 12.06 14.71 6.53
CA ASN A 78 12.23 15.34 7.85
C ASN A 78 11.82 16.81 7.87
N ASN A 79 11.44 17.39 6.71
CA ASN A 79 11.02 18.77 6.60
C ASN A 79 9.48 18.84 6.49
N ARG A 80 8.84 19.39 7.52
CA ARG A 80 7.38 19.49 7.60
C ARG A 80 6.80 20.42 6.53
N ASP A 81 7.50 21.47 6.14
CA ASP A 81 7.02 22.41 5.13
C ASP A 81 7.01 21.74 3.75
N VAL A 82 8.02 20.94 3.44
CA VAL A 82 8.05 20.12 2.22
C VAL A 82 6.92 19.08 2.24
N ASN A 83 6.74 18.37 3.35
CA ASN A 83 5.65 17.38 3.46
C ASN A 83 4.27 18.04 3.29
N LYS A 84 4.08 19.22 3.87
CA LYS A 84 2.85 20.02 3.74
C LYS A 84 2.64 20.48 2.29
N SER A 85 3.65 20.99 1.61
CA SER A 85 3.54 21.43 0.20
C SER A 85 3.16 20.27 -0.70
N ILE A 86 3.75 19.09 -0.50
CA ILE A 86 3.39 17.85 -1.22
C ILE A 86 1.91 17.49 -0.98
N GLY A 87 1.46 17.52 0.28
CA GLY A 87 0.07 17.22 0.62
C GLY A 87 -0.92 18.18 -0.05
N MET A 88 -0.61 19.46 -0.04
CA MET A 88 -1.44 20.50 -0.71
C MET A 88 -1.48 20.33 -2.22
N TYR A 89 -0.33 20.11 -2.86
CA TYR A 89 -0.25 19.82 -4.29
C TYR A 89 -1.07 18.58 -4.66
N CYS A 90 -0.95 17.50 -3.88
CA CYS A 90 -1.70 16.28 -4.12
C CYS A 90 -3.21 16.49 -3.99
N ALA A 91 -3.66 17.29 -3.02
CA ALA A 91 -5.08 17.63 -2.85
C ALA A 91 -5.61 18.42 -4.04
N GLU A 92 -4.86 19.43 -4.52
CA GLU A 92 -5.21 20.23 -5.71
C GLU A 92 -5.32 19.34 -6.97
N LYS A 93 -4.38 18.42 -7.16
CA LYS A 93 -4.32 17.54 -8.34
C LYS A 93 -5.12 16.23 -8.21
N ASN A 94 -5.92 16.08 -7.15
CA ASN A 94 -6.72 14.87 -6.86
C ASN A 94 -5.87 13.57 -6.84
N LYS A 95 -4.64 13.65 -6.31
CA LYS A 95 -3.74 12.51 -6.12
C LYS A 95 -3.95 11.90 -4.74
N LEU A 96 -3.73 10.59 -4.63
CA LEU A 96 -3.71 9.93 -3.33
C LEU A 96 -2.43 10.27 -2.57
N ALA A 97 -2.54 10.94 -1.43
CA ALA A 97 -1.41 11.35 -0.60
C ALA A 97 -1.43 10.67 0.78
N ASN A 98 -0.25 10.28 1.26
CA ASN A 98 -0.01 9.93 2.64
C ASN A 98 1.13 10.80 3.20
N VAL A 99 0.80 11.74 4.06
CA VAL A 99 1.74 12.66 4.71
C VAL A 99 2.00 12.12 6.11
N VAL A 100 3.26 11.74 6.39
CA VAL A 100 3.58 10.91 7.58
C VAL A 100 3.47 11.65 8.90
N ASP A 101 3.61 12.96 8.90
CA ASP A 101 3.57 13.84 10.06
C ASP A 101 2.30 14.69 10.15
N ASP A 102 1.41 14.62 9.14
CA ASP A 102 0.12 15.32 9.14
C ASP A 102 -1.01 14.44 8.54
N PRO A 103 -1.78 13.76 9.39
CA PRO A 103 -2.92 12.97 8.94
C PRO A 103 -4.02 13.79 8.25
N THR A 104 -4.12 15.10 8.50
CA THR A 104 -5.17 15.96 7.91
C THR A 104 -4.95 16.21 6.42
N LEU A 105 -3.69 16.13 5.97
CA LEU A 105 -3.27 16.24 4.57
C LEU A 105 -3.23 14.89 3.86
N SER A 106 -3.51 13.79 4.58
CA SER A 106 -3.53 12.44 4.00
C SER A 106 -4.92 12.11 3.47
N SER A 107 -5.02 11.74 2.19
CA SER A 107 -6.27 11.29 1.58
C SER A 107 -6.55 9.79 1.80
N TYR A 108 -5.55 9.02 2.23
CA TYR A 108 -5.69 7.61 2.56
C TYR A 108 -4.82 7.20 3.75
N ILE A 109 -5.21 6.10 4.38
CA ILE A 109 -4.40 5.43 5.40
C ILE A 109 -4.11 4.00 4.96
N VAL A 110 -2.95 3.46 5.39
CA VAL A 110 -2.61 2.06 5.18
C VAL A 110 -2.96 1.30 6.46
N PRO A 111 -3.91 0.33 6.41
CA PRO A 111 -4.26 -0.48 7.57
C PRO A 111 -3.13 -1.44 7.96
N ALA A 112 -3.20 -2.03 9.14
CA ALA A 112 -2.40 -3.19 9.48
C ALA A 112 -2.88 -4.37 8.61
N THR A 113 -2.02 -4.90 7.73
CA THR A 113 -2.44 -5.81 6.66
C THR A 113 -1.81 -7.18 6.83
N ILE A 114 -2.60 -8.23 6.59
CA ILE A 114 -2.17 -9.61 6.38
C ILE A 114 -2.35 -9.93 4.92
N LYS A 115 -1.36 -10.60 4.32
CA LYS A 115 -1.43 -11.09 2.94
C LYS A 115 -1.04 -12.56 2.91
N ARG A 116 -1.89 -13.39 2.26
CA ARG A 116 -1.65 -14.80 1.97
C ARG A 116 -2.08 -15.07 0.53
N GLY A 117 -1.13 -14.93 -0.41
CA GLY A 117 -1.48 -14.91 -1.82
C GLY A 117 -2.50 -13.80 -2.14
N ASP A 118 -3.67 -14.19 -2.61
CA ASP A 118 -4.78 -13.29 -2.95
C ASP A 118 -5.70 -12.96 -1.74
N LEU A 119 -5.52 -13.65 -0.60
CA LEU A 119 -6.22 -13.29 0.62
C LEU A 119 -5.58 -12.04 1.24
N ILE A 120 -6.35 -10.98 1.40
CA ILE A 120 -5.92 -9.73 2.03
C ILE A 120 -6.90 -9.39 3.15
N ILE A 121 -6.38 -9.20 4.37
CA ILE A 121 -7.14 -8.76 5.53
C ILE A 121 -6.54 -7.46 6.05
N GLY A 122 -7.34 -6.39 6.06
CA GLY A 122 -6.94 -5.08 6.58
C GLY A 122 -7.61 -4.76 7.91
N VAL A 123 -6.82 -4.38 8.91
CA VAL A 123 -7.31 -3.98 10.24
C VAL A 123 -7.00 -2.51 10.48
N SER A 124 -8.02 -1.70 10.73
CA SER A 124 -7.87 -0.28 11.03
C SER A 124 -8.73 0.13 12.21
N THR A 125 -8.19 1.00 13.03
CA THR A 125 -8.92 1.72 14.10
C THR A 125 -9.04 3.21 13.76
N SER A 126 -8.83 3.58 12.48
CA SER A 126 -8.82 4.98 12.01
C SER A 126 -7.86 5.87 12.82
N GLY A 127 -6.71 5.30 13.22
CA GLY A 127 -5.68 6.00 13.99
C GLY A 127 -5.93 6.05 15.49
N LYS A 128 -7.11 5.61 16.02
CA LYS A 128 -7.44 5.69 17.46
C LYS A 128 -6.61 4.74 18.33
N SER A 129 -6.26 3.56 17.83
CA SER A 129 -5.45 2.59 18.56
C SER A 129 -4.59 1.74 17.63
N PRO A 130 -3.39 2.22 17.24
CA PRO A 130 -2.46 1.42 16.42
C PRO A 130 -2.03 0.11 17.10
N SER A 131 -1.93 0.11 18.43
CA SER A 131 -1.58 -1.08 19.22
C SER A 131 -2.66 -2.16 19.16
N LEU A 132 -3.94 -1.77 19.21
CA LEU A 132 -5.06 -2.70 19.06
C LEU A 132 -5.11 -3.28 17.63
N ALA A 133 -4.95 -2.44 16.61
CA ALA A 133 -4.88 -2.91 15.23
C ALA A 133 -3.73 -3.91 15.02
N SER A 134 -2.56 -3.64 15.61
CA SER A 134 -1.41 -4.54 15.57
C SER A 134 -1.66 -5.85 16.32
N LYS A 135 -2.33 -5.81 17.46
CA LYS A 135 -2.70 -7.02 18.21
C LYS A 135 -3.67 -7.89 17.42
N ILE A 136 -4.76 -7.29 16.92
CA ILE A 136 -5.74 -8.02 16.10
C ILE A 136 -5.07 -8.63 14.87
N LYS A 137 -4.18 -7.89 14.19
CA LYS A 137 -3.39 -8.43 13.09
C LYS A 137 -2.65 -9.70 13.52
N LYS A 138 -1.89 -9.66 14.62
CA LYS A 138 -1.13 -10.83 15.11
C LYS A 138 -2.02 -12.03 15.47
N ASP A 139 -3.20 -11.78 16.02
CA ASP A 139 -4.14 -12.86 16.33
C ASP A 139 -4.70 -13.49 15.07
N LEU A 140 -5.04 -12.68 14.06
CA LEU A 140 -5.49 -13.15 12.75
C LEU A 140 -4.39 -13.87 11.95
N GLU A 141 -3.12 -13.47 12.09
CA GLU A 141 -1.97 -14.15 11.44
C GLU A 141 -1.81 -15.61 11.90
N ARG A 142 -2.27 -15.94 13.13
CA ARG A 142 -2.26 -17.31 13.65
C ARG A 142 -3.41 -18.15 13.11
N VAL A 143 -4.56 -17.49 12.83
CA VAL A 143 -5.75 -18.15 12.28
C VAL A 143 -5.62 -18.36 10.77
N TYR A 144 -5.09 -17.34 10.09
CA TYR A 144 -4.86 -17.33 8.64
C TYR A 144 -3.36 -17.44 8.38
N ASP A 145 -2.83 -18.63 8.56
CA ASP A 145 -1.41 -18.95 8.37
C ASP A 145 -1.04 -19.05 6.88
N ASP A 146 0.19 -19.43 6.58
CA ASP A 146 0.71 -19.45 5.20
C ASP A 146 0.01 -20.49 4.31
N SER A 147 -0.65 -21.52 4.89
CA SER A 147 -1.41 -22.52 4.13
C SER A 147 -2.60 -21.93 3.36
N TYR A 148 -3.08 -20.77 3.81
CA TYR A 148 -4.18 -20.07 3.12
C TYR A 148 -3.81 -19.57 1.72
N GLU A 149 -2.54 -19.41 1.39
CA GLU A 149 -2.10 -19.04 0.04
C GLU A 149 -2.49 -20.12 -0.97
N GLU A 150 -2.11 -21.38 -0.70
CA GLU A 150 -2.47 -22.53 -1.55
C GLU A 150 -3.98 -22.80 -1.53
N TYR A 151 -4.61 -22.67 -0.37
CA TYR A 151 -6.04 -22.88 -0.22
C TYR A 151 -6.87 -21.90 -1.06
N ILE A 152 -6.55 -20.62 -1.06
CA ILE A 152 -7.24 -19.60 -1.88
C ILE A 152 -7.03 -19.85 -3.38
N GLN A 153 -5.83 -20.26 -3.79
CA GLN A 153 -5.57 -20.64 -5.17
C GLN A 153 -6.45 -21.82 -5.61
N LEU A 154 -6.51 -22.88 -4.79
CA LEU A 154 -7.38 -24.04 -5.05
C LEU A 154 -8.85 -23.64 -5.18
N LEU A 155 -9.35 -22.81 -4.26
CA LEU A 155 -10.74 -22.31 -4.31
C LEU A 155 -11.00 -21.53 -5.60
N GLY A 156 -10.05 -20.69 -6.04
CA GLY A 156 -10.13 -19.95 -7.29
C GLY A 156 -10.22 -20.86 -8.52
N GLU A 157 -9.39 -21.90 -8.58
CA GLU A 157 -9.41 -22.91 -9.64
C GLU A 157 -10.72 -23.69 -9.68
N LEU A 158 -11.19 -24.14 -8.50
CA LEU A 158 -12.47 -24.85 -8.38
C LEU A 158 -13.63 -23.96 -8.84
N ARG A 159 -13.65 -22.70 -8.39
CA ARG A 159 -14.67 -21.73 -8.84
C ARG A 159 -14.67 -21.59 -10.35
N CYS A 160 -13.51 -21.43 -10.99
CA CYS A 160 -13.41 -21.35 -12.45
C CYS A 160 -13.93 -22.61 -13.16
N LYS A 161 -13.61 -23.79 -12.65
CA LYS A 161 -14.10 -25.08 -13.20
C LYS A 161 -15.63 -25.19 -13.09
N ILE A 162 -16.20 -24.82 -11.93
CA ILE A 162 -17.63 -24.87 -11.69
C ILE A 162 -18.38 -23.89 -12.60
N LEU A 163 -17.89 -22.64 -12.70
CA LEU A 163 -18.48 -21.61 -13.56
C LEU A 163 -18.48 -21.98 -15.04
N LYS A 164 -17.48 -22.77 -15.50
CA LYS A 164 -17.44 -23.29 -16.87
C LYS A 164 -18.40 -24.45 -17.10
N LYS A 165 -18.63 -25.29 -16.06
CA LYS A 165 -19.43 -26.50 -16.16
C LYS A 165 -20.94 -26.25 -16.02
N TYR A 166 -21.32 -25.23 -15.26
CA TYR A 166 -22.72 -24.93 -14.96
C TYR A 166 -23.06 -23.53 -15.48
N ASP A 167 -23.99 -23.48 -16.44
CA ASP A 167 -24.43 -22.21 -17.06
C ASP A 167 -25.69 -21.62 -16.36
N ASP A 168 -26.10 -22.23 -15.25
CA ASP A 168 -27.28 -21.82 -14.48
C ASP A 168 -26.99 -20.59 -13.60
N PRO A 169 -27.67 -19.44 -13.82
CA PRO A 169 -27.47 -18.22 -13.04
C PRO A 169 -27.81 -18.34 -11.56
N VAL A 170 -28.71 -19.27 -11.18
CA VAL A 170 -29.13 -19.46 -9.78
C VAL A 170 -28.05 -20.18 -8.99
N ARG A 171 -27.40 -21.17 -9.57
CA ARG A 171 -26.29 -21.90 -8.93
C ARG A 171 -25.00 -21.07 -8.87
N LYS A 172 -24.79 -20.15 -9.81
CA LYS A 172 -23.64 -19.20 -9.78
C LYS A 172 -23.68 -18.24 -8.59
N LYS A 173 -24.84 -18.01 -7.98
CA LYS A 173 -25.00 -17.12 -6.79
C LYS A 173 -24.70 -17.80 -5.45
N GLN A 174 -24.61 -19.14 -5.42
CA GLN A 174 -24.36 -19.93 -4.19
C GLN A 174 -22.87 -20.32 -4.01
N LEU A 175 -22.02 -19.87 -4.91
CA LEU A 175 -20.57 -20.07 -4.97
C LEU A 175 -19.82 -18.76 -4.70
#